data_6f3fe34ec2d253d2729d1a03e59ee8ed
#
_entry.id   6f3fe34ec2d253d2729d1a03e59ee8ed
#
_cell.length_a   1.000
_cell.length_b   1.000
_cell.length_c   1.000
_cell.angle_alpha   90.00
_cell.angle_beta   90.00
_cell.angle_gamma   90.00
#
_symmetry.space_group_name_H-M   'P 1'
#
loop_
_entity.id
_entity.type
_entity.pdbx_description
1 polymer ?
#
loop_
_entity_poly.entity_id
_entity_poly.type
_entity_poly.pdbx_seq_one_letter_code
_entity_poly.pdbx_strand_id
1 'polypeptide(L)'
;MNNTSSLEHFFSQLKYWLPVFFITLIILETAFLLIRFGKMSVKETKVNVLTGLTAILAQSVVKMYFLTGLYPAVYEHRIWDIGFTLPAWLLGFFLYTFIQFATHYFYHKVRIFWCLHEVHHSAIHMNTTTGLRNSIFDIVSLDIFFLLIPLIGVNPLIYFILYTLNKFWGSLIHINESIISRVPFLEYILVTPSIHHIHHARNIPYLDKNYGEIIPWYDKLFGTYASTKEKPVYGTLQVQHELGFWETQVHEFKKLVQDIRKAKNWKHKLGYIFMPPGWHPGDSSGTAYSLQKEYAGKDPASGKIGSV
;
A
#
# COMPACT_ATOMS: atom_id res chain seq x y z
N MET A 1 -12.07 5.88 -35.38
CA MET A 1 -12.76 4.68 -34.88
C MET A 1 -11.84 3.48 -34.59
N ASN A 2 -10.63 3.38 -35.18
CA ASN A 2 -9.80 2.15 -35.07
C ASN A 2 -8.90 2.03 -33.81
N ASN A 3 -8.70 3.09 -33.02
CA ASN A 3 -7.77 3.03 -31.87
C ASN A 3 -8.39 2.43 -30.60
N THR A 4 -9.67 2.57 -30.37
CA THR A 4 -10.34 2.02 -29.18
C THR A 4 -10.43 0.50 -29.25
N SER A 5 -10.77 -0.07 -30.42
CA SER A 5 -10.86 -1.52 -30.62
C SER A 5 -9.52 -2.23 -30.41
N SER A 6 -8.41 -1.62 -30.81
CA SER A 6 -7.05 -2.18 -30.61
C SER A 6 -6.64 -2.14 -29.16
N LEU A 7 -6.97 -1.08 -28.42
CA LEU A 7 -6.74 -0.96 -26.98
C LEU A 7 -7.60 -1.95 -26.18
N GLU A 8 -8.90 -2.05 -26.51
CA GLU A 8 -9.79 -3.03 -25.89
C GLU A 8 -9.29 -4.47 -26.10
N HIS A 9 -8.84 -4.79 -27.31
CA HIS A 9 -8.24 -6.09 -27.59
C HIS A 9 -6.96 -6.30 -26.77
N PHE A 10 -6.04 -5.34 -26.73
CA PHE A 10 -4.80 -5.42 -25.94
C PHE A 10 -5.13 -5.67 -24.46
N PHE A 11 -6.06 -4.91 -23.86
CA PHE A 11 -6.47 -5.10 -22.46
C PHE A 11 -7.20 -6.41 -22.22
N SER A 12 -7.96 -6.91 -23.22
CA SER A 12 -8.56 -8.23 -23.13
C SER A 12 -7.52 -9.35 -23.06
N GLN A 13 -6.34 -9.16 -23.67
CA GLN A 13 -5.22 -10.10 -23.56
C GLN A 13 -4.47 -9.94 -22.23
N LEU A 14 -4.28 -8.73 -21.72
CA LEU A 14 -3.59 -8.50 -20.45
C LEU A 14 -4.23 -9.23 -19.28
N LYS A 15 -5.54 -9.38 -19.22
CA LYS A 15 -6.24 -10.12 -18.16
C LYS A 15 -5.81 -11.60 -18.06
N TYR A 16 -5.33 -12.19 -19.16
CA TYR A 16 -4.81 -13.56 -19.17
C TYR A 16 -3.31 -13.62 -18.86
N TRP A 17 -2.54 -12.67 -19.40
CA TRP A 17 -1.08 -12.70 -19.28
C TRP A 17 -0.58 -12.15 -17.94
N LEU A 18 -1.27 -11.19 -17.33
CA LEU A 18 -0.87 -10.66 -16.03
C LEU A 18 -0.85 -11.72 -14.91
N PRO A 19 -1.89 -12.54 -14.71
CA PRO A 19 -1.84 -13.62 -13.72
C PRO A 19 -0.72 -14.62 -14.00
N VAL A 20 -0.53 -15.01 -15.27
CA VAL A 20 0.57 -15.92 -15.67
C VAL A 20 1.93 -15.31 -15.32
N PHE A 21 2.13 -14.03 -15.63
CA PHE A 21 3.37 -13.33 -15.30
C PHE A 21 3.63 -13.32 -13.77
N PHE A 22 2.62 -12.97 -12.97
CA PHE A 22 2.78 -12.94 -11.51
C PHE A 22 3.03 -14.31 -10.90
N ILE A 23 2.31 -15.33 -11.33
CA ILE A 23 2.54 -16.71 -10.88
C ILE A 23 3.97 -17.13 -11.24
N THR A 24 4.42 -16.85 -12.47
CA THR A 24 5.79 -17.15 -12.92
C THR A 24 6.82 -16.41 -12.08
N LEU A 25 6.62 -15.12 -11.82
CA LEU A 25 7.52 -14.31 -11.00
C LEU A 25 7.62 -14.86 -9.57
N ILE A 26 6.50 -15.19 -8.95
CA ILE A 26 6.45 -15.81 -7.61
C ILE A 26 7.21 -17.15 -7.60
N ILE A 27 6.99 -17.99 -8.60
CA ILE A 27 7.67 -19.30 -8.70
C ILE A 27 9.18 -19.09 -8.86
N LEU A 28 9.61 -18.22 -9.77
CA LEU A 28 11.02 -17.95 -10.04
C LEU A 28 11.72 -17.34 -8.82
N GLU A 29 11.11 -16.35 -8.17
CA GLU A 29 11.65 -15.76 -6.94
C GLU A 29 11.73 -16.79 -5.83
N THR A 30 10.67 -17.57 -5.62
CA THR A 30 10.64 -18.65 -4.62
C THR A 30 11.75 -19.66 -4.86
N ALA A 31 11.87 -20.15 -6.10
CA ALA A 31 12.93 -21.10 -6.48
C ALA A 31 14.33 -20.50 -6.25
N PHE A 32 14.55 -19.24 -6.65
CA PHE A 32 15.83 -18.56 -6.44
C PHE A 32 16.18 -18.45 -4.95
N LEU A 33 15.24 -18.01 -4.10
CA LEU A 33 15.45 -17.85 -2.67
C LEU A 33 15.74 -19.19 -1.98
N LEU A 34 15.04 -20.26 -2.37
CA LEU A 34 15.27 -21.60 -1.85
C LEU A 34 16.64 -22.15 -2.27
N ILE A 35 17.01 -22.02 -3.54
CA ILE A 35 18.29 -22.55 -4.08
C ILE A 35 19.48 -21.76 -3.51
N ARG A 36 19.37 -20.42 -3.49
CA ARG A 36 20.50 -19.54 -3.16
C ARG A 36 20.75 -19.43 -1.65
N PHE A 37 19.69 -19.42 -0.85
CA PHE A 37 19.76 -19.14 0.58
C PHE A 37 19.27 -20.31 1.46
N GLY A 38 18.67 -21.34 0.87
CA GLY A 38 18.10 -22.48 1.60
C GLY A 38 17.00 -22.10 2.59
N LYS A 39 16.58 -20.84 2.59
CA LYS A 39 15.67 -20.27 3.58
C LYS A 39 14.63 -19.43 2.88
N MET A 40 13.43 -19.94 2.85
CA MET A 40 12.23 -19.17 2.62
C MET A 40 11.23 -19.60 3.67
N SER A 41 10.55 -18.65 4.29
CA SER A 41 9.46 -19.02 5.19
C SER A 41 8.27 -19.54 4.38
N VAL A 42 8.19 -20.86 4.29
CA VAL A 42 7.03 -21.54 3.68
C VAL A 42 5.74 -21.19 4.42
N LYS A 43 5.81 -21.03 5.75
CA LYS A 43 4.66 -20.63 6.57
C LYS A 43 4.16 -19.25 6.17
N GLU A 44 5.04 -18.25 6.15
CA GLU A 44 4.65 -16.88 5.80
C GLU A 44 4.18 -16.76 4.35
N THR A 45 4.86 -17.42 3.41
CA THR A 45 4.43 -17.47 2.01
C THR A 45 3.02 -18.04 1.85
N LYS A 46 2.70 -19.14 2.56
CA LYS A 46 1.34 -19.68 2.57
C LYS A 46 0.33 -18.68 3.13
N VAL A 47 0.66 -17.97 4.21
CA VAL A 47 -0.20 -16.93 4.79
C VAL A 47 -0.40 -15.79 3.80
N ASN A 48 0.67 -15.31 3.14
CA ASN A 48 0.60 -14.25 2.13
C ASN A 48 -0.33 -14.62 0.98
N VAL A 49 -0.16 -15.81 0.40
CA VAL A 49 -1.02 -16.30 -0.69
C VAL A 49 -2.46 -16.48 -0.23
N LEU A 50 -2.68 -17.08 0.95
CA LEU A 50 -4.01 -17.33 1.47
C LEU A 50 -4.76 -16.03 1.79
N THR A 51 -4.10 -15.05 2.41
CA THR A 51 -4.69 -13.72 2.68
C THR A 51 -5.01 -12.99 1.38
N GLY A 52 -4.14 -13.08 0.35
CA GLY A 52 -4.40 -12.51 -0.96
C GLY A 52 -5.60 -13.14 -1.66
N LEU A 53 -5.64 -14.46 -1.76
CA LEU A 53 -6.75 -15.18 -2.40
C LEU A 53 -8.09 -14.90 -1.70
N THR A 54 -8.13 -14.98 -0.38
CA THR A 54 -9.35 -14.72 0.39
C THR A 54 -9.80 -13.26 0.30
N ALA A 55 -8.86 -12.30 0.29
CA ALA A 55 -9.18 -10.90 0.08
C ALA A 55 -9.72 -10.65 -1.35
N ILE A 56 -9.12 -11.24 -2.38
CA ILE A 56 -9.62 -11.16 -3.76
C ILE A 56 -11.05 -11.69 -3.83
N LEU A 57 -11.33 -12.85 -3.24
CA LEU A 57 -12.68 -13.44 -3.22
C LEU A 57 -13.68 -12.54 -2.48
N ALA A 58 -13.31 -12.03 -1.29
CA ALA A 58 -14.18 -11.16 -0.49
C ALA A 58 -14.49 -9.82 -1.18
N GLN A 59 -13.53 -9.29 -1.91
CA GLN A 59 -13.61 -7.96 -2.53
C GLN A 59 -14.13 -7.97 -3.97
N SER A 60 -14.06 -9.12 -4.67
CA SER A 60 -14.28 -9.20 -6.13
C SER A 60 -15.65 -8.68 -6.56
N VAL A 61 -16.72 -9.06 -5.86
CA VAL A 61 -18.10 -8.66 -6.21
C VAL A 61 -18.27 -7.13 -6.06
N VAL A 62 -17.79 -6.59 -4.95
CA VAL A 62 -17.90 -5.14 -4.66
C VAL A 62 -17.03 -4.35 -5.62
N LYS A 63 -15.79 -4.76 -5.85
CA LYS A 63 -14.89 -4.09 -6.81
C LYS A 63 -15.41 -4.18 -8.24
N MET A 64 -16.02 -5.31 -8.62
CA MET A 64 -16.66 -5.41 -9.93
C MET A 64 -17.84 -4.44 -10.04
N TYR A 65 -18.70 -4.32 -9.04
CA TYR A 65 -19.77 -3.33 -9.00
C TYR A 65 -19.23 -1.89 -9.08
N PHE A 66 -18.17 -1.57 -8.37
CA PHE A 66 -17.50 -0.27 -8.47
C PHE A 66 -17.05 0.02 -9.91
N LEU A 67 -16.34 -0.91 -10.53
CA LEU A 67 -15.74 -0.72 -11.86
C LEU A 67 -16.78 -0.68 -12.99
N THR A 68 -17.80 -1.55 -12.94
CA THR A 68 -18.75 -1.72 -14.04
C THR A 68 -20.08 -0.98 -13.84
N GLY A 69 -20.41 -0.59 -12.61
CA GLY A 69 -21.64 0.12 -12.26
C GLY A 69 -21.37 1.55 -11.79
N LEU A 70 -20.70 1.69 -10.65
CA LEU A 70 -20.60 3.00 -9.98
C LEU A 70 -19.68 3.98 -10.71
N TYR A 71 -18.52 3.53 -11.23
CA TYR A 71 -17.61 4.41 -11.98
C TYR A 71 -18.27 4.97 -13.25
N PRO A 72 -18.89 4.15 -14.14
CA PRO A 72 -19.63 4.67 -15.28
C PRO A 72 -20.77 5.62 -14.88
N ALA A 73 -21.56 5.27 -13.85
CA ALA A 73 -22.65 6.11 -13.38
C ALA A 73 -22.17 7.47 -12.87
N VAL A 74 -21.07 7.53 -12.12
CA VAL A 74 -20.46 8.80 -11.70
C VAL A 74 -19.93 9.57 -12.90
N TYR A 75 -19.36 8.89 -13.88
CA TYR A 75 -18.86 9.53 -15.11
C TYR A 75 -19.99 10.17 -15.95
N GLU A 76 -21.21 9.65 -15.93
CA GLU A 76 -22.37 10.29 -16.56
C GLU A 76 -22.66 11.68 -15.98
N HIS A 77 -22.33 11.90 -14.68
CA HIS A 77 -22.47 13.16 -13.97
C HIS A 77 -21.17 13.98 -13.88
N ARG A 78 -20.21 13.72 -14.77
CA ARG A 78 -18.90 14.39 -14.78
C ARG A 78 -19.00 15.90 -14.87
N ILE A 79 -18.09 16.59 -14.20
CA ILE A 79 -18.01 18.05 -14.20
C ILE A 79 -17.51 18.58 -15.55
N TRP A 80 -16.52 17.90 -16.14
CA TRP A 80 -15.96 18.26 -17.44
C TRP A 80 -15.99 17.08 -18.41
N ASP A 81 -16.15 17.37 -19.70
CA ASP A 81 -16.02 16.35 -20.74
C ASP A 81 -14.62 16.42 -21.36
N ILE A 82 -13.67 15.75 -20.74
CA ILE A 82 -12.26 15.78 -21.16
C ILE A 82 -12.00 14.72 -22.25
N GLY A 83 -12.88 13.74 -22.37
CA GLY A 83 -12.78 12.65 -23.34
C GLY A 83 -11.59 11.70 -23.09
N PHE A 84 -11.14 11.04 -24.17
CA PHE A 84 -10.00 10.10 -24.14
C PHE A 84 -8.78 10.75 -24.79
N THR A 85 -8.28 11.82 -24.15
CA THR A 85 -7.22 12.69 -24.67
C THR A 85 -5.93 12.56 -23.85
N LEU A 86 -4.79 13.04 -24.38
CA LEU A 86 -3.55 13.09 -23.61
C LEU A 86 -3.68 13.88 -22.31
N PRO A 87 -4.31 15.07 -22.27
CA PRO A 87 -4.61 15.76 -21.02
C PRO A 87 -5.40 14.93 -20.02
N ALA A 88 -6.40 14.13 -20.48
CA ALA A 88 -7.16 13.23 -19.61
C ALA A 88 -6.27 12.13 -19.00
N TRP A 89 -5.32 11.59 -19.75
CA TRP A 89 -4.35 10.63 -19.27
C TRP A 89 -3.40 11.23 -18.22
N LEU A 90 -2.87 12.41 -18.48
CA LEU A 90 -2.00 13.10 -17.54
C LEU A 90 -2.74 13.46 -16.24
N LEU A 91 -3.93 14.06 -16.37
CA LEU A 91 -4.76 14.37 -15.21
C LEU A 91 -5.15 13.12 -14.44
N GLY A 92 -5.59 12.07 -15.13
CA GLY A 92 -5.92 10.78 -14.53
C GLY A 92 -4.74 10.16 -13.78
N PHE A 93 -3.54 10.18 -14.36
CA PHE A 93 -2.33 9.67 -13.72
C PHE A 93 -1.99 10.42 -12.44
N PHE A 94 -1.96 11.76 -12.48
CA PHE A 94 -1.63 12.55 -11.28
C PHE A 94 -2.71 12.47 -10.21
N LEU A 95 -3.99 12.50 -10.58
CA LEU A 95 -5.09 12.30 -9.62
C LEU A 95 -5.04 10.91 -9.00
N TYR A 96 -4.86 9.87 -9.83
CA TYR A 96 -4.78 8.49 -9.35
C TYR A 96 -3.66 8.33 -8.34
N THR A 97 -2.43 8.75 -8.70
CA THR A 97 -1.26 8.59 -7.84
C THR A 97 -1.33 9.46 -6.59
N PHE A 98 -1.98 10.64 -6.66
CA PHE A 98 -2.23 11.47 -5.49
C PHE A 98 -3.25 10.84 -4.53
N ILE A 99 -4.39 10.34 -5.06
CA ILE A 99 -5.41 9.68 -4.22
C ILE A 99 -4.82 8.42 -3.58
N GLN A 100 -4.03 7.64 -4.34
CA GLN A 100 -3.33 6.47 -3.82
C GLN A 100 -2.39 6.85 -2.66
N PHE A 101 -1.55 7.89 -2.85
CA PHE A 101 -0.68 8.42 -1.80
C PHE A 101 -1.48 8.86 -0.57
N ALA A 102 -2.55 9.65 -0.76
CA ALA A 102 -3.36 10.19 0.33
C ALA A 102 -4.09 9.08 1.10
N THR A 103 -4.70 8.12 0.40
CA THR A 103 -5.38 6.98 1.02
C THR A 103 -4.38 6.11 1.78
N HIS A 104 -3.21 5.84 1.23
CA HIS A 104 -2.14 5.09 1.88
C HIS A 104 -1.63 5.81 3.16
N TYR A 105 -1.46 7.13 3.09
CA TYR A 105 -1.17 7.94 4.27
C TYR A 105 -2.22 7.77 5.36
N PHE A 106 -3.52 7.82 5.02
CA PHE A 106 -4.60 7.61 6.00
C PHE A 106 -4.63 6.19 6.56
N TYR A 107 -4.29 5.17 5.78
CA TYR A 107 -4.14 3.81 6.28
C TYR A 107 -3.10 3.70 7.40
N HIS A 108 -2.07 4.52 7.39
CA HIS A 108 -1.05 4.58 8.45
C HIS A 108 -1.40 5.53 9.60
N LYS A 109 -2.17 6.60 9.33
CA LYS A 109 -2.41 7.68 10.32
C LYS A 109 -3.70 7.54 11.10
N VAL A 110 -4.62 6.68 10.67
CA VAL A 110 -5.91 6.46 11.33
C VAL A 110 -6.01 5.00 11.74
N ARG A 111 -6.08 4.75 13.05
CA ARG A 111 -5.92 3.40 13.60
C ARG A 111 -6.92 2.36 13.07
N ILE A 112 -8.18 2.75 12.82
CA ILE A 112 -9.15 1.81 12.23
C ILE A 112 -8.73 1.36 10.83
N PHE A 113 -8.14 2.26 10.03
CA PHE A 113 -7.61 1.91 8.72
C PHE A 113 -6.28 1.14 8.84
N TRP A 114 -5.46 1.47 9.84
CA TRP A 114 -4.27 0.69 10.14
C TRP A 114 -4.61 -0.77 10.45
N CYS A 115 -5.72 -1.06 11.17
CA CYS A 115 -6.16 -2.44 11.40
C CYS A 115 -6.35 -3.25 10.10
N LEU A 116 -6.71 -2.58 9.00
CA LEU A 116 -6.81 -3.20 7.68
C LEU A 116 -5.44 -3.35 7.03
N HIS A 117 -4.58 -2.36 7.18
CA HIS A 117 -3.30 -2.25 6.48
C HIS A 117 -2.13 -2.92 7.21
N GLU A 118 -2.22 -3.09 8.54
CA GLU A 118 -1.25 -3.88 9.32
C GLU A 118 -1.14 -5.31 8.80
N VAL A 119 -2.22 -5.89 8.27
CA VAL A 119 -2.19 -7.19 7.59
C VAL A 119 -1.07 -7.23 6.54
N HIS A 120 -0.94 -6.19 5.74
CA HIS A 120 0.09 -6.03 4.72
C HIS A 120 1.49 -5.85 5.31
N HIS A 121 1.62 -5.00 6.33
CA HIS A 121 2.89 -4.68 6.99
C HIS A 121 3.38 -5.75 7.98
N SER A 122 2.54 -6.69 8.38
CA SER A 122 2.91 -7.69 9.38
C SER A 122 3.79 -8.85 8.86
N ALA A 123 4.17 -8.83 7.57
CA ALA A 123 5.17 -9.74 7.01
C ALA A 123 6.56 -9.41 7.57
N ILE A 124 7.29 -10.43 8.03
CA ILE A 124 8.67 -10.27 8.52
C ILE A 124 9.73 -10.67 7.48
N HIS A 125 9.29 -11.20 6.34
CA HIS A 125 10.12 -11.51 5.18
C HIS A 125 9.54 -10.82 3.95
N MET A 126 10.33 -10.00 3.28
CA MET A 126 9.91 -9.30 2.07
C MET A 126 10.18 -10.14 0.81
N ASN A 127 9.14 -10.38 0.04
CA ASN A 127 9.19 -11.00 -1.29
C ASN A 127 7.90 -10.68 -2.07
N THR A 128 7.84 -11.05 -3.35
CA THR A 128 6.69 -10.76 -4.22
C THR A 128 5.35 -11.21 -3.63
N THR A 129 5.32 -12.30 -2.84
CA THR A 129 4.07 -12.75 -2.20
C THR A 129 3.57 -11.80 -1.12
N THR A 130 4.44 -10.96 -0.54
CA THR A 130 4.05 -9.91 0.42
C THR A 130 3.09 -8.91 -0.23
N GLY A 131 3.25 -8.62 -1.53
CA GLY A 131 2.33 -7.78 -2.29
C GLY A 131 0.90 -8.33 -2.42
N LEU A 132 0.70 -9.64 -2.20
CA LEU A 132 -0.61 -10.26 -2.15
C LEU A 132 -1.29 -10.13 -0.79
N ARG A 133 -0.54 -9.85 0.28
CA ARG A 133 -1.02 -9.87 1.66
C ARG A 133 -1.99 -8.72 1.92
N ASN A 134 -3.27 -9.03 2.07
CA ASN A 134 -4.34 -8.04 2.23
C ASN A 134 -5.37 -8.49 3.27
N SER A 135 -6.07 -7.51 3.86
CA SER A 135 -7.17 -7.76 4.76
C SER A 135 -8.44 -8.18 4.03
N ILE A 136 -9.10 -9.24 4.51
CA ILE A 136 -10.42 -9.64 4.02
C ILE A 136 -11.51 -8.62 4.39
N PHE A 137 -11.25 -7.76 5.36
CA PHE A 137 -12.17 -6.74 5.85
C PHE A 137 -12.08 -5.42 5.08
N ASP A 138 -11.04 -5.25 4.23
CA ASP A 138 -10.87 -4.04 3.42
C ASP A 138 -11.68 -4.13 2.11
N ILE A 139 -13.00 -4.10 2.24
CA ILE A 139 -13.91 -4.31 1.11
C ILE A 139 -14.08 -3.04 0.27
N VAL A 140 -14.23 -1.89 0.91
CA VAL A 140 -14.52 -0.60 0.22
C VAL A 140 -13.70 0.56 0.79
N SER A 141 -13.30 0.47 2.04
CA SER A 141 -12.71 1.54 2.88
C SER A 141 -12.44 2.89 2.19
N LEU A 142 -11.25 3.16 1.73
CA LEU A 142 -10.87 4.42 1.09
C LEU A 142 -10.96 4.40 -0.45
N ASP A 143 -11.37 3.29 -1.07
CA ASP A 143 -11.54 3.19 -2.54
C ASP A 143 -12.59 4.16 -3.08
N ILE A 144 -13.51 4.62 -2.24
CA ILE A 144 -14.55 5.62 -2.60
C ILE A 144 -13.94 6.94 -3.09
N PHE A 145 -12.76 7.33 -2.61
CA PHE A 145 -12.11 8.56 -3.06
C PHE A 145 -11.67 8.53 -4.53
N PHE A 146 -11.46 7.34 -5.10
CA PHE A 146 -11.16 7.20 -6.51
C PHE A 146 -12.34 7.58 -7.42
N LEU A 147 -13.57 7.67 -6.91
CA LEU A 147 -14.73 8.19 -7.66
C LEU A 147 -14.56 9.66 -8.07
N LEU A 148 -13.66 10.40 -7.43
CA LEU A 148 -13.31 11.75 -7.85
C LEU A 148 -12.73 11.78 -9.28
N ILE A 149 -12.09 10.70 -9.73
CA ILE A 149 -11.48 10.61 -11.06
C ILE A 149 -12.55 10.66 -12.16
N PRO A 150 -13.55 9.76 -12.20
CA PRO A 150 -14.62 9.86 -13.18
C PRO A 150 -15.51 11.10 -12.98
N LEU A 151 -15.71 11.56 -11.73
CA LEU A 151 -16.49 12.77 -11.44
C LEU A 151 -15.87 14.02 -12.08
N ILE A 152 -14.55 14.16 -12.06
CA ILE A 152 -13.83 15.28 -12.70
C ILE A 152 -13.91 15.19 -14.22
N GLY A 153 -14.13 14.01 -14.80
CA GLY A 153 -14.30 13.81 -16.24
C GLY A 153 -13.25 12.92 -16.88
N VAL A 154 -12.40 12.26 -16.09
CA VAL A 154 -11.47 11.25 -16.61
C VAL A 154 -12.23 9.97 -16.93
N ASN A 155 -12.08 9.49 -18.16
CA ASN A 155 -12.78 8.30 -18.62
C ASN A 155 -12.50 7.08 -17.72
N PRO A 156 -13.52 6.29 -17.33
CA PRO A 156 -13.36 5.10 -16.48
C PRO A 156 -12.34 4.09 -17.01
N LEU A 157 -12.17 3.98 -18.33
CA LEU A 157 -11.17 3.10 -18.93
C LEU A 157 -9.73 3.54 -18.57
N ILE A 158 -9.46 4.86 -18.53
CA ILE A 158 -8.16 5.40 -18.09
C ILE A 158 -7.90 4.98 -16.65
N TYR A 159 -8.88 5.15 -15.76
CA TYR A 159 -8.76 4.71 -14.38
C TYR A 159 -8.45 3.20 -14.28
N PHE A 160 -9.22 2.37 -15.00
CA PHE A 160 -9.03 0.92 -15.01
C PHE A 160 -7.61 0.51 -15.42
N ILE A 161 -7.08 1.19 -16.45
CA ILE A 161 -5.70 0.94 -16.92
C ILE A 161 -4.69 1.34 -15.86
N LEU A 162 -4.82 2.52 -15.28
CA LEU A 162 -3.93 3.00 -14.22
C LEU A 162 -3.98 2.10 -13.00
N TYR A 163 -5.16 1.67 -12.58
CA TYR A 163 -5.36 0.71 -11.49
C TYR A 163 -4.64 -0.62 -11.78
N THR A 164 -4.79 -1.15 -13.00
CA THR A 164 -4.16 -2.42 -13.40
C THR A 164 -2.64 -2.30 -13.40
N LEU A 165 -2.10 -1.21 -13.96
CA LEU A 165 -0.66 -0.92 -13.97
C LEU A 165 -0.11 -0.72 -12.56
N ASN A 166 -0.87 -0.07 -11.68
CA ASN A 166 -0.49 0.11 -10.28
C ASN A 166 -0.42 -1.23 -9.54
N LYS A 167 -1.39 -2.12 -9.73
CA LYS A 167 -1.35 -3.47 -9.13
C LYS A 167 -0.17 -4.30 -9.62
N PHE A 168 0.14 -4.17 -10.91
CA PHE A 168 1.34 -4.79 -11.48
C PHE A 168 2.61 -4.26 -10.84
N TRP A 169 2.78 -2.93 -10.82
CA TRP A 169 3.95 -2.27 -10.24
C TRP A 169 4.07 -2.54 -8.74
N GLY A 170 2.96 -2.43 -8.00
CA GLY A 170 2.89 -2.72 -6.58
C GLY A 170 3.38 -4.11 -6.20
N SER A 171 3.11 -5.11 -7.05
CA SER A 171 3.66 -6.46 -6.82
C SER A 171 5.17 -6.53 -7.09
N LEU A 172 5.67 -5.83 -8.11
CA LEU A 172 7.10 -5.82 -8.45
C LEU A 172 7.95 -5.13 -7.38
N ILE A 173 7.45 -4.07 -6.75
CA ILE A 173 8.23 -3.35 -5.73
C ILE A 173 8.40 -4.13 -4.42
N HIS A 174 7.70 -5.27 -4.25
CA HIS A 174 7.88 -6.19 -3.13
C HIS A 174 8.94 -7.27 -3.38
N ILE A 175 9.50 -7.37 -4.60
CA ILE A 175 10.53 -8.37 -4.91
C ILE A 175 11.68 -8.32 -3.90
N ASN A 176 12.20 -9.49 -3.53
CA ASN A 176 13.23 -9.57 -2.49
C ASN A 176 14.49 -8.77 -2.85
N GLU A 177 15.04 -8.06 -1.88
CA GLU A 177 16.22 -7.18 -2.01
C GLU A 177 17.49 -7.89 -2.53
N SER A 178 17.57 -9.20 -2.38
CA SER A 178 18.73 -9.99 -2.87
C SER A 178 18.68 -10.23 -4.40
N ILE A 179 17.56 -9.95 -5.04
CA ILE A 179 17.36 -10.16 -6.49
C ILE A 179 17.62 -8.89 -7.27
N ILE A 180 17.15 -7.75 -6.77
CA ILE A 180 17.26 -6.46 -7.46
C ILE A 180 18.15 -5.51 -6.65
N SER A 181 19.23 -5.06 -7.29
CA SER A 181 20.08 -4.00 -6.75
C SER A 181 19.37 -2.65 -6.78
N ARG A 182 19.70 -1.82 -5.81
CA ARG A 182 19.25 -0.43 -5.76
C ARG A 182 19.70 0.35 -6.99
N VAL A 183 18.78 1.10 -7.61
CA VAL A 183 19.05 1.95 -8.78
C VAL A 183 18.71 3.41 -8.43
N PRO A 184 19.63 4.17 -7.80
CA PRO A 184 19.33 5.46 -7.17
C PRO A 184 18.72 6.50 -8.09
N PHE A 185 19.12 6.55 -9.38
CA PHE A 185 18.58 7.56 -10.30
C PHE A 185 17.08 7.31 -10.62
N LEU A 186 16.62 6.05 -10.60
CA LEU A 186 15.19 5.74 -10.77
C LEU A 186 14.35 6.22 -9.58
N GLU A 187 14.92 6.30 -8.39
CA GLU A 187 14.25 6.77 -7.17
C GLU A 187 13.85 8.25 -7.21
N TYR A 188 14.28 8.99 -8.23
CA TYR A 188 13.79 10.36 -8.47
C TYR A 188 12.43 10.37 -9.17
N ILE A 189 12.12 9.33 -9.95
CA ILE A 189 10.97 9.26 -10.84
C ILE A 189 9.97 8.20 -10.38
N LEU A 190 10.48 7.03 -9.96
CA LEU A 190 9.67 5.86 -9.62
C LEU A 190 9.94 5.40 -8.18
N VAL A 191 8.90 4.86 -7.56
CA VAL A 191 9.06 4.07 -6.34
C VAL A 191 9.65 2.72 -6.74
N THR A 192 10.89 2.49 -6.33
CA THR A 192 11.64 1.26 -6.58
C THR A 192 11.43 0.26 -5.42
N PRO A 193 11.83 -1.02 -5.57
CA PRO A 193 11.82 -1.96 -4.45
C PRO A 193 12.54 -1.41 -3.21
N SER A 194 13.71 -0.74 -3.37
CA SER A 194 14.46 -0.19 -2.24
C SER A 194 13.70 0.91 -1.48
N ILE A 195 12.91 1.76 -2.16
CA ILE A 195 12.06 2.77 -1.52
C ILE A 195 10.88 2.09 -0.79
N HIS A 196 10.26 1.11 -1.42
CA HIS A 196 9.11 0.40 -0.84
C HIS A 196 9.50 -0.50 0.33
N HIS A 197 10.70 -1.08 0.31
CA HIS A 197 11.25 -1.82 1.43
C HIS A 197 11.45 -0.94 2.68
N ILE A 198 11.83 0.32 2.50
CA ILE A 198 11.87 1.32 3.59
C ILE A 198 10.46 1.54 4.15
N HIS A 199 9.44 1.65 3.28
CA HIS A 199 8.05 1.81 3.69
C HIS A 199 7.58 0.65 4.59
N HIS A 200 7.96 -0.59 4.28
CA HIS A 200 7.65 -1.78 5.06
C HIS A 200 8.54 -1.97 6.30
N ALA A 201 9.55 -1.12 6.50
CA ALA A 201 10.49 -1.30 7.59
C ALA A 201 9.96 -0.74 8.92
N ARG A 202 10.16 -1.51 10.01
CA ARG A 202 9.86 -1.10 11.38
C ARG A 202 10.99 -0.34 12.08
N ASN A 203 12.09 -0.07 11.38
CA ASN A 203 13.14 0.80 11.86
C ASN A 203 12.57 2.18 12.18
N ILE A 204 12.88 2.76 13.35
CA ILE A 204 12.26 4.02 13.80
C ILE A 204 12.38 5.15 12.78
N PRO A 205 13.52 5.39 12.10
CA PRO A 205 13.64 6.43 11.08
C PRO A 205 12.74 6.23 9.86
N TYR A 206 12.28 5.01 9.63
CA TYR A 206 11.48 4.63 8.45
C TYR A 206 9.99 4.54 8.72
N LEU A 207 9.56 4.58 9.98
CA LEU A 207 8.15 4.55 10.32
C LEU A 207 7.40 5.67 9.59
N ASP A 208 6.25 5.34 9.02
CA ASP A 208 5.38 6.32 8.36
C ASP A 208 6.10 7.13 7.27
N LYS A 209 6.89 6.47 6.43
CA LYS A 209 7.58 7.05 5.26
C LYS A 209 7.19 6.35 3.96
N ASN A 210 7.38 7.03 2.82
CA ASN A 210 7.29 6.50 1.46
C ASN A 210 5.92 5.88 1.11
N TYR A 211 4.85 6.67 1.18
CA TYR A 211 3.48 6.22 0.91
C TYR A 211 3.13 6.08 -0.59
N GLY A 212 3.90 6.70 -1.47
CA GLY A 212 3.72 6.54 -2.92
C GLY A 212 3.98 5.10 -3.36
N GLU A 213 3.20 4.60 -4.33
CA GLU A 213 3.42 3.27 -4.94
C GLU A 213 4.05 3.36 -6.33
N ILE A 214 3.78 4.42 -7.12
CA ILE A 214 4.33 4.57 -8.47
C ILE A 214 5.39 5.67 -8.49
N ILE A 215 5.06 6.86 -8.01
CA ILE A 215 5.96 8.01 -8.01
C ILE A 215 6.24 8.50 -6.58
N PRO A 216 7.50 8.87 -6.25
CA PRO A 216 7.88 9.35 -4.91
C PRO A 216 7.64 10.84 -4.71
N TRP A 217 7.05 11.53 -5.67
CA TRP A 217 6.98 12.99 -5.69
C TRP A 217 6.11 13.57 -4.58
N TYR A 218 4.99 12.91 -4.25
CA TYR A 218 4.15 13.35 -3.14
C TYR A 218 4.84 13.15 -1.80
N ASP A 219 5.59 12.06 -1.61
CA ASP A 219 6.40 11.88 -0.41
C ASP A 219 7.45 12.97 -0.24
N LYS A 220 8.10 13.39 -1.34
CA LYS A 220 9.05 14.51 -1.33
C LYS A 220 8.34 15.83 -1.04
N LEU A 221 7.18 16.08 -1.65
CA LEU A 221 6.40 17.29 -1.47
C LEU A 221 5.90 17.45 -0.03
N PHE A 222 5.41 16.37 0.58
CA PHE A 222 4.84 16.37 1.94
C PHE A 222 5.83 15.98 3.05
N GLY A 223 7.12 15.80 2.73
CA GLY A 223 8.17 15.52 3.72
C GLY A 223 8.11 14.11 4.33
N THR A 224 7.46 13.17 3.64
CA THR A 224 7.37 11.77 4.05
C THR A 224 8.39 10.87 3.34
N TYR A 225 9.22 11.41 2.45
CA TYR A 225 10.25 10.66 1.75
C TYR A 225 11.41 10.28 2.69
N ALA A 226 11.84 9.02 2.59
CA ALA A 226 13.06 8.52 3.21
C ALA A 226 13.86 7.68 2.22
N SER A 227 15.17 7.88 2.18
CA SER A 227 16.11 7.04 1.42
C SER A 227 16.76 5.99 2.32
N THR A 228 17.30 4.93 1.72
CA THR A 228 18.00 3.86 2.46
C THR A 228 19.24 4.39 3.17
N LYS A 229 19.23 4.37 4.49
CA LYS A 229 20.37 4.73 5.37
C LYS A 229 20.88 3.52 6.14
N GLU A 230 19.98 2.63 6.52
CA GLU A 230 20.28 1.40 7.24
C GLU A 230 19.47 0.23 6.65
N LYS A 231 19.83 -0.98 6.98
CA LYS A 231 19.13 -2.17 6.48
C LYS A 231 17.69 -2.20 7.00
N PRO A 232 16.68 -2.34 6.12
CA PRO A 232 15.29 -2.49 6.53
C PRO A 232 15.09 -3.76 7.38
N VAL A 233 14.31 -3.63 8.44
CA VAL A 233 13.85 -4.74 9.28
C VAL A 233 12.34 -4.78 9.18
N TYR A 234 11.80 -5.87 8.63
CA TYR A 234 10.38 -5.98 8.31
C TYR A 234 9.52 -6.42 9.49
N GLY A 235 8.21 -6.32 9.31
CA GLY A 235 7.20 -6.48 10.36
C GLY A 235 6.76 -5.14 10.92
N THR A 236 5.98 -5.16 11.99
CA THR A 236 5.57 -3.95 12.71
C THR A 236 6.29 -3.85 14.06
N LEU A 237 6.15 -2.73 14.76
CA LEU A 237 6.71 -2.60 16.12
C LEU A 237 6.19 -3.69 17.07
N GLN A 238 5.03 -4.27 16.77
CA GLN A 238 4.34 -5.22 17.60
C GLN A 238 4.39 -6.65 17.05
N VAL A 239 4.54 -6.82 15.73
CA VAL A 239 4.62 -8.11 15.04
C VAL A 239 6.06 -8.31 14.57
N GLN A 240 6.79 -9.17 15.26
CA GLN A 240 8.19 -9.47 15.03
C GLN A 240 8.44 -10.97 14.81
N HIS A 241 7.36 -11.73 14.61
CA HIS A 241 7.36 -13.16 14.33
C HIS A 241 6.27 -13.51 13.31
N GLU A 242 6.37 -14.66 12.69
CA GLU A 242 5.39 -15.13 11.72
C GLU A 242 4.04 -15.42 12.35
N LEU A 243 3.01 -14.70 11.90
CA LEU A 243 1.62 -14.93 12.30
C LEU A 243 0.97 -16.05 11.48
N GLY A 244 -0.08 -16.65 12.04
CA GLY A 244 -1.02 -17.50 11.29
C GLY A 244 -2.04 -16.66 10.52
N PHE A 245 -2.82 -17.31 9.62
CA PHE A 245 -3.80 -16.60 8.77
C PHE A 245 -4.79 -15.73 9.58
N TRP A 246 -5.50 -16.32 10.53
CA TRP A 246 -6.51 -15.58 11.32
C TRP A 246 -5.86 -14.53 12.24
N GLU A 247 -4.72 -14.86 12.81
CA GLU A 247 -3.99 -13.92 13.65
C GLU A 247 -3.58 -12.68 12.84
N THR A 248 -3.06 -12.88 11.64
CA THR A 248 -2.75 -11.80 10.70
C THR A 248 -3.96 -10.90 10.43
N GLN A 249 -5.15 -11.48 10.21
CA GLN A 249 -6.36 -10.72 9.88
C GLN A 249 -6.94 -9.91 11.05
N VAL A 250 -6.74 -10.36 12.30
CA VAL A 250 -7.47 -9.81 13.45
C VAL A 250 -6.58 -9.24 14.56
N HIS A 251 -5.25 -9.33 14.42
CA HIS A 251 -4.31 -8.94 15.47
C HIS A 251 -4.54 -7.51 15.98
N GLU A 252 -4.46 -6.52 15.11
CA GLU A 252 -4.63 -5.11 15.50
C GLU A 252 -6.09 -4.77 15.83
N PHE A 253 -7.08 -5.42 15.19
CA PHE A 253 -8.49 -5.28 15.57
C PHE A 253 -8.74 -5.73 17.00
N LYS A 254 -8.17 -6.86 17.45
CA LYS A 254 -8.28 -7.32 18.84
C LYS A 254 -7.73 -6.29 19.82
N LYS A 255 -6.59 -5.67 19.50
CA LYS A 255 -5.98 -4.62 20.33
C LYS A 255 -6.83 -3.37 20.36
N LEU A 256 -7.32 -2.91 19.21
CA LEU A 256 -8.23 -1.77 19.13
C LEU A 256 -9.47 -2.00 20.01
N VAL A 257 -10.10 -3.17 19.92
CA VAL A 257 -11.27 -3.51 20.74
C VAL A 257 -10.93 -3.54 22.25
N GLN A 258 -9.77 -4.08 22.62
CA GLN A 258 -9.31 -4.08 24.01
C GLN A 258 -9.12 -2.65 24.54
N ASP A 259 -8.51 -1.76 23.76
CA ASP A 259 -8.27 -0.37 24.13
C ASP A 259 -9.59 0.42 24.25
N ILE A 260 -10.53 0.22 23.31
CA ILE A 260 -11.88 0.81 23.38
C ILE A 260 -12.63 0.35 24.64
N ARG A 261 -12.51 -0.95 24.99
CA ARG A 261 -13.15 -1.47 26.23
C ARG A 261 -12.55 -0.88 27.50
N LYS A 262 -11.25 -0.57 27.52
CA LYS A 262 -10.55 0.05 28.66
C LYS A 262 -10.74 1.57 28.71
N ALA A 263 -11.26 2.18 27.65
CA ALA A 263 -11.39 3.63 27.55
C ALA A 263 -12.39 4.20 28.58
N LYS A 264 -11.96 5.21 29.33
CA LYS A 264 -12.74 5.81 30.44
C LYS A 264 -13.98 6.58 29.99
N ASN A 265 -14.00 7.08 28.76
CA ASN A 265 -15.10 7.88 28.22
C ASN A 265 -15.18 7.77 26.68
N TRP A 266 -16.24 8.31 26.08
CA TRP A 266 -16.48 8.23 24.64
C TRP A 266 -15.44 8.98 23.82
N LYS A 267 -14.85 10.09 24.32
CA LYS A 267 -13.78 10.82 23.61
C LYS A 267 -12.53 9.96 23.48
N HIS A 268 -12.18 9.22 24.53
CA HIS A 268 -11.08 8.26 24.49
C HIS A 268 -11.36 7.09 23.53
N LYS A 269 -12.61 6.61 23.45
CA LYS A 269 -13.01 5.58 22.46
C LYS A 269 -12.82 6.07 21.04
N LEU A 270 -13.29 7.28 20.72
CA LEU A 270 -13.07 7.90 19.41
C LEU A 270 -11.58 8.14 19.14
N GLY A 271 -10.82 8.57 20.16
CA GLY A 271 -9.37 8.71 20.04
C GLY A 271 -8.69 7.40 19.62
N TYR A 272 -9.01 6.28 20.26
CA TYR A 272 -8.47 4.98 19.88
C TYR A 272 -8.83 4.55 18.46
N ILE A 273 -9.98 4.98 17.93
CA ILE A 273 -10.42 4.66 16.55
C ILE A 273 -9.69 5.53 15.50
N PHE A 274 -9.61 6.85 15.77
CA PHE A 274 -9.24 7.83 14.74
C PHE A 274 -7.84 8.43 14.89
N MET A 275 -7.22 8.36 16.08
CA MET A 275 -5.85 8.83 16.27
C MET A 275 -4.84 7.81 15.72
N PRO A 276 -3.58 8.21 15.49
CA PRO A 276 -2.56 7.31 14.93
C PRO A 276 -2.32 6.06 15.80
N PRO A 277 -1.88 4.95 15.21
CA PRO A 277 -1.39 3.79 15.95
C PRO A 277 -0.37 4.19 17.03
N GLY A 278 -0.45 3.59 18.21
CA GLY A 278 0.41 3.90 19.35
C GLY A 278 -0.03 5.12 20.19
N TRP A 279 -1.13 5.79 19.82
CA TRP A 279 -1.71 6.85 20.64
C TRP A 279 -2.53 6.27 21.82
N HIS A 280 -2.39 6.88 22.98
CA HIS A 280 -3.19 6.63 24.18
C HIS A 280 -3.66 7.97 24.79
N PRO A 281 -4.79 8.00 25.53
CA PRO A 281 -5.26 9.20 26.20
C PRO A 281 -4.21 9.75 27.19
N GLY A 282 -3.72 10.96 26.93
CA GLY A 282 -2.68 11.61 27.75
C GLY A 282 -1.25 11.17 27.43
N ASP A 283 -1.06 10.21 26.52
CA ASP A 283 0.26 9.72 26.10
C ASP A 283 0.26 9.39 24.60
N SER A 284 1.10 10.06 23.85
CA SER A 284 1.33 9.79 22.41
C SER A 284 2.76 9.30 22.11
N SER A 285 3.52 8.93 23.16
CA SER A 285 4.93 8.51 23.01
C SER A 285 5.11 7.29 22.10
N GLY A 286 4.10 6.42 22.01
CA GLY A 286 4.10 5.25 21.13
C GLY A 286 3.81 5.53 19.65
N THR A 287 3.47 6.76 19.27
CA THR A 287 3.20 7.09 17.85
C THR A 287 4.50 7.18 17.05
N ALA A 288 4.45 6.87 15.75
CA ALA A 288 5.61 6.96 14.85
C ALA A 288 6.30 8.34 14.94
N TYR A 289 5.51 9.42 14.99
CA TYR A 289 6.04 10.80 15.13
C TYR A 289 6.84 10.98 16.42
N SER A 290 6.30 10.54 17.56
CA SER A 290 6.97 10.71 18.86
C SER A 290 8.24 9.86 18.95
N LEU A 291 8.19 8.62 18.46
CA LEU A 291 9.35 7.73 18.39
C LEU A 291 10.46 8.30 17.51
N GLN A 292 10.11 8.86 16.36
CA GLN A 292 11.10 9.51 15.47
C GLN A 292 11.72 10.76 16.10
N LYS A 293 10.91 11.57 16.81
CA LYS A 293 11.39 12.74 17.53
C LYS A 293 12.37 12.37 18.65
N GLU A 294 12.07 11.32 19.42
CA GLU A 294 12.95 10.80 20.46
C GLU A 294 14.26 10.24 19.86
N TYR A 295 14.14 9.49 18.77
CA TYR A 295 15.31 8.94 18.05
C TYR A 295 16.25 10.05 17.55
N ALA A 296 15.70 11.10 16.92
CA ALA A 296 16.46 12.24 16.43
C ALA A 296 17.15 13.02 17.57
N GLY A 297 16.54 13.07 18.76
CA GLY A 297 17.14 13.71 19.94
C GLY A 297 18.32 12.92 20.54
N LYS A 298 18.37 11.61 20.30
CA LYS A 298 19.48 10.74 20.78
C LYS A 298 20.65 10.66 19.80
N ASP A 299 20.44 10.94 18.51
CA ASP A 299 21.47 10.94 17.48
C ASP A 299 21.61 12.34 16.84
N PRO A 300 22.56 13.18 17.36
CA PRO A 300 22.81 14.53 16.83
C PRO A 300 23.21 14.54 15.35
N ALA A 301 23.77 13.44 14.82
CA ALA A 301 24.11 13.32 13.40
C ALA A 301 22.87 13.10 12.51
N SER A 302 21.76 12.63 13.05
CA SER A 302 20.47 12.47 12.35
C SER A 302 19.68 13.77 12.21
N GLY A 303 20.00 14.81 12.94
CA GLY A 303 19.31 16.11 13.03
C GLY A 303 19.35 16.99 11.78
N LYS A 304 19.90 16.49 10.66
CA LYS A 304 19.76 17.13 9.33
C LYS A 304 18.67 16.45 8.48
N ILE A 305 17.50 16.21 9.06
CA ILE A 305 16.31 15.87 8.25
C ILE A 305 15.67 17.21 7.88
N GLY A 306 15.89 17.59 6.62
CA GLY A 306 15.56 18.79 5.93
C GLY A 306 14.35 19.58 6.40
N SER A 307 14.63 20.80 6.82
CA SER A 307 13.79 21.95 6.56
C SER A 307 14.11 22.40 5.11
N VAL A 308 13.30 21.96 4.17
CA VAL A 308 13.03 22.69 2.91
C VAL A 308 11.58 22.48 2.57
#